data_67b7df906a15b406d2e44909107c896d
#
_entry.id   67b7df906a15b406d2e44909107c896d
#
_cell.length_a   1.000
_cell.length_b   1.000
_cell.length_c   1.000
_cell.angle_alpha   90.00
_cell.angle_beta   90.00
_cell.angle_gamma   90.00
#
_symmetry.space_group_name_H-M   'P 1'
#
loop_
_entity.id
_entity.type
_entity.pdbx_description
1 polymer ?
#
loop_
_entity_poly.entity_id
_entity_poly.type
_entity_poly.pdbx_seq_one_letter_code
_entity_poly.pdbx_strand_id
1 'polypeptide(L)'
;MYFIHVCSLMESGILLSMAFDCYVAISNPLRYTAILTNSTIMKIGLGILVRAVSAIFPAPWLIKQIKFYKANVLSHSYCLHPDIIKLSCSDNRISSITGLTVIIFTFGMDSLLILLSYLKIFIMVLDIASHEEQLKSLNTCVSHICAVLLVYIPMLGVSIIHRFGKYVPPVIHIIMGYVYLLIPPVLNPIVYCIKNHEIRTHVLRLFQPK
;
A
#
# COMPACT_ATOMS: atom_id res chain seq x y z
N MET A 1 16.69 -0.88 -2.18
CA MET A 1 15.76 -2.03 -2.08
C MET A 1 15.03 -2.08 -0.74
N TYR A 2 15.71 -2.27 0.40
CA TYR A 2 15.07 -2.44 1.72
C TYR A 2 14.04 -1.35 2.05
N PHE A 3 14.44 -0.08 2.04
CA PHE A 3 13.54 1.03 2.35
C PHE A 3 12.33 1.14 1.41
N ILE A 4 12.48 0.82 0.12
CA ILE A 4 11.36 0.84 -0.84
C ILE A 4 10.27 -0.15 -0.38
N HIS A 5 10.65 -1.38 -0.05
CA HIS A 5 9.69 -2.39 0.38
C HIS A 5 9.12 -2.09 1.77
N VAL A 6 9.92 -1.54 2.71
CA VAL A 6 9.41 -1.08 4.01
C VAL A 6 8.37 0.02 3.82
N CYS A 7 8.64 1.04 2.99
CA CYS A 7 7.67 2.10 2.69
C CYS A 7 6.39 1.54 2.07
N SER A 8 6.48 0.61 1.11
CA SER A 8 5.30 0.00 0.51
C SER A 8 4.46 -0.80 1.51
N LEU A 9 5.09 -1.52 2.45
CA LEU A 9 4.37 -2.20 3.52
C LEU A 9 3.74 -1.22 4.52
N MET A 10 4.40 -0.10 4.79
CA MET A 10 3.84 0.97 5.60
C MET A 10 2.61 1.59 4.92
N GLU A 11 2.67 1.87 3.62
CA GLU A 11 1.52 2.35 2.84
C GLU A 11 0.33 1.40 2.93
N SER A 12 0.55 0.08 2.76
CA SER A 12 -0.50 -0.94 2.93
C SER A 12 -1.11 -0.90 4.33
N GLY A 13 -0.29 -0.81 5.38
CA GLY A 13 -0.75 -0.72 6.76
C GLY A 13 -1.52 0.58 7.06
N ILE A 14 -1.12 1.70 6.45
CA ILE A 14 -1.84 2.97 6.56
C ILE A 14 -3.21 2.86 5.89
N LEU A 15 -3.30 2.27 4.69
CA LEU A 15 -4.57 2.03 4.02
C LEU A 15 -5.51 1.13 4.85
N LEU A 16 -4.97 0.09 5.49
CA LEU A 16 -5.73 -0.74 6.42
C LEU A 16 -6.25 0.07 7.63
N SER A 17 -5.38 0.91 8.23
CA SER A 17 -5.79 1.74 9.36
C SER A 17 -6.86 2.77 8.98
N MET A 18 -6.83 3.28 7.75
CA MET A 18 -7.87 4.18 7.22
C MET A 18 -9.19 3.46 6.95
N ALA A 19 -9.16 2.20 6.50
CA ALA A 19 -10.38 1.40 6.40
C ALA A 19 -11.01 1.17 7.78
N PHE A 20 -10.18 0.92 8.79
CA PHE A 20 -10.63 0.82 10.18
C PHE A 20 -11.18 2.16 10.70
N ASP A 21 -10.53 3.27 10.42
CA ASP A 21 -11.00 4.62 10.75
C ASP A 21 -12.40 4.89 10.17
N CYS A 22 -12.59 4.64 8.87
CA CYS A 22 -13.88 4.77 8.20
C CYS A 22 -14.94 3.86 8.85
N TYR A 23 -14.57 2.63 9.19
CA TYR A 23 -15.46 1.69 9.87
C TYR A 23 -15.92 2.21 11.23
N VAL A 24 -15.00 2.70 12.06
CA VAL A 24 -15.32 3.25 13.39
C VAL A 24 -16.16 4.51 13.28
N ALA A 25 -15.85 5.40 12.32
CA ALA A 25 -16.60 6.64 12.12
C ALA A 25 -18.08 6.40 11.76
N ILE A 26 -18.34 5.33 10.96
CA ILE A 26 -19.71 5.00 10.53
C ILE A 26 -20.43 4.14 11.57
N SER A 27 -19.75 3.17 12.18
CA SER A 27 -20.36 2.24 13.13
C SER A 27 -20.62 2.85 14.51
N ASN A 28 -19.77 3.74 14.97
CA ASN A 28 -19.80 4.31 16.32
C ASN A 28 -19.50 5.81 16.35
N PRO A 29 -20.30 6.66 15.69
CA PRO A 29 -20.00 8.09 15.56
C PRO A 29 -19.87 8.82 16.91
N LEU A 30 -20.68 8.45 17.90
CA LEU A 30 -20.65 9.06 19.24
C LEU A 30 -19.41 8.66 20.07
N ARG A 31 -18.78 7.52 19.76
CA ARG A 31 -17.59 7.03 20.48
C ARG A 31 -16.31 7.14 19.66
N TYR A 32 -16.36 7.74 18.49
CA TYR A 32 -15.23 7.84 17.57
C TYR A 32 -13.98 8.42 18.25
N THR A 33 -14.09 9.57 18.89
CA THR A 33 -12.98 10.24 19.59
C THR A 33 -12.47 9.47 20.81
N ALA A 34 -13.31 8.65 21.44
CA ALA A 34 -12.93 7.81 22.56
C ALA A 34 -12.16 6.56 22.10
N ILE A 35 -12.44 6.03 20.90
CA ILE A 35 -11.77 4.86 20.32
C ILE A 35 -10.45 5.28 19.67
N LEU A 36 -10.47 6.32 18.85
CA LEU A 36 -9.31 6.83 18.10
C LEU A 36 -8.61 7.97 18.83
N THR A 37 -8.12 7.67 20.04
CA THR A 37 -7.29 8.60 20.79
C THR A 37 -5.90 8.74 20.15
N ASN A 38 -5.21 9.85 20.42
CA ASN A 38 -3.82 10.06 19.97
C ASN A 38 -2.90 8.88 20.37
N SER A 39 -3.09 8.31 21.56
CA SER A 39 -2.35 7.13 22.02
C SER A 39 -2.62 5.90 21.15
N THR A 40 -3.88 5.68 20.76
CA THR A 40 -4.27 4.56 19.87
C THR A 40 -3.67 4.73 18.49
N ILE A 41 -3.74 5.93 17.92
CA ILE A 41 -3.16 6.26 16.61
C ILE A 41 -1.65 6.04 16.61
N MET A 42 -0.94 6.49 17.66
CA MET A 42 0.49 6.25 17.79
C MET A 42 0.84 4.76 17.90
N LYS A 43 0.06 3.98 18.65
CA LYS A 43 0.25 2.52 18.75
C LYS A 43 0.05 1.82 17.41
N ILE A 44 -0.98 2.20 16.66
CA ILE A 44 -1.23 1.69 15.30
C ILE A 44 -0.04 2.03 14.39
N GLY A 45 0.40 3.28 14.36
CA GLY A 45 1.55 3.71 13.56
C GLY A 45 2.84 2.97 13.90
N LEU A 46 3.12 2.81 15.19
CA LEU A 46 4.29 2.03 15.65
C LEU A 46 4.16 0.55 15.25
N GLY A 47 2.99 -0.04 15.39
CA GLY A 47 2.71 -1.42 14.97
C GLY A 47 2.92 -1.63 13.47
N ILE A 48 2.47 -0.69 12.63
CA ILE A 48 2.70 -0.71 11.18
C ILE A 48 4.20 -0.66 10.88
N LEU A 49 4.93 0.25 11.52
CA LEU A 49 6.39 0.40 11.32
C LEU A 49 7.13 -0.88 11.72
N VAL A 50 6.88 -1.41 12.91
CA VAL A 50 7.52 -2.63 13.42
C VAL A 50 7.22 -3.81 12.50
N ARG A 51 5.96 -3.98 12.07
CA ARG A 51 5.55 -5.01 11.12
C ARG A 51 6.31 -4.90 9.80
N ALA A 52 6.38 -3.70 9.21
CA ALA A 52 7.03 -3.47 7.94
C ALA A 52 8.53 -3.75 7.99
N VAL A 53 9.21 -3.26 9.04
CA VAL A 53 10.64 -3.48 9.26
C VAL A 53 10.94 -4.97 9.45
N SER A 54 10.19 -5.66 10.32
CA SER A 54 10.42 -7.07 10.63
C SER A 54 10.13 -8.00 9.44
N ALA A 55 9.09 -7.71 8.66
CA ALA A 55 8.74 -8.53 7.49
C ALA A 55 9.80 -8.48 6.39
N ILE A 56 10.46 -7.33 6.20
CA ILE A 56 11.48 -7.16 5.15
C ILE A 56 12.89 -7.46 5.65
N PHE A 57 13.11 -7.54 6.96
CA PHE A 57 14.42 -7.77 7.55
C PHE A 57 15.17 -9.00 7.00
N PRO A 58 14.53 -10.16 6.72
CA PRO A 58 15.23 -11.32 6.15
C PRO A 58 15.75 -11.12 4.72
N ALA A 59 15.14 -10.23 3.93
CA ALA A 59 15.45 -10.09 2.51
C ALA A 59 16.91 -9.65 2.23
N PRO A 60 17.48 -8.61 2.89
CA PRO A 60 18.89 -8.26 2.70
C PRO A 60 19.86 -9.36 3.11
N TRP A 61 19.53 -10.12 4.15
CA TRP A 61 20.35 -11.22 4.62
C TRP A 61 20.39 -12.38 3.62
N LEU A 62 19.24 -12.75 3.07
CA LEU A 62 19.14 -13.76 2.02
C LEU A 62 19.90 -13.35 0.74
N ILE A 63 19.83 -12.07 0.36
CA ILE A 63 20.54 -11.55 -0.80
C ILE A 63 22.06 -11.59 -0.60
N LYS A 64 22.57 -11.32 0.59
CA LYS A 64 24.01 -11.44 0.87
C LYS A 64 24.57 -12.85 0.69
N GLN A 65 23.74 -13.87 0.80
CA GLN A 65 24.16 -15.27 0.59
C GLN A 65 24.19 -15.66 -0.90
N ILE A 66 23.62 -14.84 -1.78
CA ILE A 66 23.58 -15.10 -3.22
C ILE A 66 24.93 -14.76 -3.85
N LYS A 67 25.49 -15.72 -4.61
CA LYS A 67 26.69 -15.47 -5.41
C LYS A 67 26.31 -14.90 -6.76
N PHE A 68 26.81 -13.70 -7.07
CA PHE A 68 26.55 -12.99 -8.32
C PHE A 68 27.67 -13.26 -9.32
N TYR A 69 27.38 -13.94 -10.45
CA TYR A 69 28.40 -14.26 -11.45
C TYR A 69 28.03 -13.84 -12.88
N LYS A 70 26.76 -13.47 -13.16
CA LYS A 70 26.31 -13.20 -14.53
C LYS A 70 26.52 -11.74 -14.99
N ALA A 71 26.26 -10.78 -14.17
CA ALA A 71 26.46 -9.37 -14.48
C ALA A 71 26.37 -8.53 -13.20
N ASN A 72 27.11 -7.44 -13.13
CA ASN A 72 27.03 -6.45 -12.04
C ASN A 72 26.16 -5.25 -12.45
N VAL A 73 25.40 -5.35 -13.55
CA VAL A 73 24.63 -4.25 -14.11
C VAL A 73 23.14 -4.61 -14.09
N LEU A 74 22.35 -3.80 -13.41
CA LEU A 74 20.89 -3.83 -13.47
C LEU A 74 20.40 -3.05 -14.69
N SER A 75 19.37 -3.57 -15.35
CA SER A 75 18.74 -2.91 -16.50
C SER A 75 17.92 -1.67 -16.15
N HIS A 76 17.76 -1.36 -14.83
CA HIS A 76 16.85 -0.33 -14.33
C HIS A 76 17.53 0.56 -13.31
N SER A 77 17.03 1.79 -13.18
CA SER A 77 17.55 2.79 -12.22
C SER A 77 17.18 2.51 -10.75
N TYR A 78 16.43 1.45 -10.47
CA TYR A 78 15.99 1.05 -9.13
C TYR A 78 16.20 -0.46 -8.90
N CYS A 79 16.41 -0.85 -7.63
CA CYS A 79 16.66 -2.22 -7.24
C CYS A 79 15.42 -2.83 -6.59
N LEU A 80 14.65 -3.62 -7.32
CA LEU A 80 13.62 -4.47 -6.75
C LEU A 80 14.20 -5.85 -6.39
N HIS A 81 13.65 -6.48 -5.35
CA HIS A 81 14.07 -7.81 -4.90
C HIS A 81 14.05 -8.86 -6.03
N PRO A 82 13.01 -8.97 -6.88
CA PRO A 82 12.99 -9.93 -7.99
C PRO A 82 14.08 -9.71 -9.03
N ASP A 83 14.50 -8.46 -9.28
CA ASP A 83 15.53 -8.15 -10.27
C ASP A 83 16.91 -8.56 -9.79
N ILE A 84 17.19 -8.36 -8.49
CA ILE A 84 18.45 -8.80 -7.89
C ILE A 84 18.57 -10.32 -7.94
N ILE A 85 17.49 -11.04 -7.68
CA ILE A 85 17.46 -12.50 -7.74
C ILE A 85 17.76 -13.03 -9.16
N LYS A 86 17.31 -12.33 -10.22
CA LYS A 86 17.58 -12.73 -11.61
C LYS A 86 19.06 -12.66 -12.00
N LEU A 87 19.86 -11.86 -11.31
CA LEU A 87 21.31 -11.77 -11.53
C LEU A 87 22.11 -12.91 -10.88
N SER A 88 21.45 -13.74 -10.08
CA SER A 88 22.06 -14.87 -9.39
C SER A 88 22.30 -16.05 -10.33
N CYS A 89 23.47 -16.69 -10.17
CA CYS A 89 23.77 -18.01 -10.76
C CYS A 89 23.54 -19.17 -9.80
N SER A 90 23.30 -18.89 -8.52
CA SER A 90 22.98 -19.90 -7.50
C SER A 90 21.49 -20.20 -7.46
N ASP A 91 21.11 -21.29 -6.78
CA ASP A 91 19.71 -21.61 -6.53
C ASP A 91 19.08 -20.48 -5.68
N ASN A 92 18.16 -19.75 -6.30
CA ASN A 92 17.50 -18.60 -5.71
C ASN A 92 16.06 -18.90 -5.27
N ARG A 93 15.65 -20.17 -5.28
CA ARG A 93 14.28 -20.60 -4.98
C ARG A 93 13.85 -20.14 -3.59
N ILE A 94 14.69 -20.30 -2.57
CA ILE A 94 14.40 -19.92 -1.19
C ILE A 94 14.12 -18.42 -1.10
N SER A 95 14.98 -17.58 -1.69
CA SER A 95 14.81 -16.13 -1.68
C SER A 95 13.55 -15.71 -2.46
N SER A 96 13.26 -16.36 -3.58
CA SER A 96 12.05 -16.09 -4.37
C SER A 96 10.77 -16.49 -3.63
N ILE A 97 10.75 -17.67 -3.00
CA ILE A 97 9.61 -18.15 -2.21
C ILE A 97 9.39 -17.25 -1.00
N THR A 98 10.45 -16.93 -0.26
CA THR A 98 10.35 -16.00 0.91
C THR A 98 9.76 -14.66 0.52
N GLY A 99 10.26 -14.03 -0.56
CA GLY A 99 9.72 -12.78 -1.05
C GLY A 99 8.25 -12.88 -1.46
N LEU A 100 7.84 -13.99 -2.10
CA LEU A 100 6.44 -14.24 -2.46
C LEU A 100 5.56 -14.43 -1.23
N THR A 101 6.02 -15.23 -0.26
CA THR A 101 5.30 -15.49 0.99
C THR A 101 5.06 -14.18 1.75
N VAL A 102 6.07 -13.31 1.87
CA VAL A 102 5.93 -12.00 2.51
C VAL A 102 4.86 -11.17 1.80
N ILE A 103 4.89 -11.09 0.46
CA ILE A 103 3.91 -10.32 -0.31
C ILE A 103 2.50 -10.89 -0.09
N ILE A 104 2.30 -12.20 -0.29
CA ILE A 104 0.97 -12.81 -0.17
C ILE A 104 0.44 -12.67 1.26
N PHE A 105 1.29 -12.92 2.27
CA PHE A 105 0.83 -12.87 3.65
C PHE A 105 0.52 -11.43 4.10
N THR A 106 1.39 -10.47 3.81
CA THR A 106 1.18 -9.09 4.27
C THR A 106 0.09 -8.38 3.48
N PHE A 107 0.24 -8.29 2.15
CA PHE A 107 -0.75 -7.59 1.32
C PHE A 107 -2.06 -8.36 1.17
N GLY A 108 -2.01 -9.69 1.15
CA GLY A 108 -3.21 -10.52 1.12
C GLY A 108 -4.05 -10.39 2.38
N MET A 109 -3.43 -10.41 3.56
CA MET A 109 -4.12 -10.18 4.84
C MET A 109 -4.68 -8.76 4.92
N ASP A 110 -3.91 -7.75 4.55
CA ASP A 110 -4.37 -6.36 4.55
C ASP A 110 -5.55 -6.19 3.59
N SER A 111 -5.48 -6.74 2.36
CA SER A 111 -6.58 -6.70 1.39
C SER A 111 -7.85 -7.36 1.91
N LEU A 112 -7.72 -8.51 2.55
CA LEU A 112 -8.85 -9.23 3.14
C LEU A 112 -9.52 -8.41 4.25
N LEU A 113 -8.73 -7.83 5.16
CA LEU A 113 -9.25 -7.01 6.25
C LEU A 113 -9.90 -5.72 5.74
N ILE A 114 -9.32 -5.08 4.73
CA ILE A 114 -9.89 -3.92 4.06
C ILE A 114 -11.24 -4.30 3.42
N LEU A 115 -11.28 -5.39 2.68
CA LEU A 115 -12.51 -5.88 2.05
C LEU A 115 -13.60 -6.15 3.08
N LEU A 116 -13.28 -6.87 4.15
CA LEU A 116 -14.24 -7.17 5.24
C LEU A 116 -14.74 -5.88 5.92
N SER A 117 -13.87 -4.89 6.11
CA SER A 117 -14.26 -3.59 6.65
C SER A 117 -15.27 -2.89 5.73
N TYR A 118 -15.00 -2.88 4.42
CA TYR A 118 -15.92 -2.25 3.46
C TYR A 118 -17.22 -3.00 3.27
N LEU A 119 -17.23 -4.32 3.34
CA LEU A 119 -18.49 -5.09 3.33
C LEU A 119 -19.37 -4.71 4.53
N LYS A 120 -18.78 -4.61 5.72
CA LYS A 120 -19.51 -4.16 6.91
C LYS A 120 -19.99 -2.72 6.79
N ILE A 121 -19.15 -1.82 6.32
CA ILE A 121 -19.52 -0.41 6.08
C ILE A 121 -20.68 -0.34 5.10
N PHE A 122 -20.64 -1.07 4.00
CA PHE A 122 -21.69 -1.07 3.00
C PHE A 122 -23.03 -1.50 3.57
N ILE A 123 -23.05 -2.58 4.36
CA ILE A 123 -24.29 -3.04 5.03
C ILE A 123 -24.83 -1.95 5.96
N MET A 124 -23.97 -1.33 6.79
CA MET A 124 -24.41 -0.28 7.72
C MET A 124 -24.90 0.98 7.01
N VAL A 125 -24.29 1.35 5.88
CA VAL A 125 -24.72 2.52 5.09
C VAL A 125 -26.11 2.32 4.49
N LEU A 126 -26.46 1.09 4.09
CA LEU A 126 -27.81 0.79 3.59
C LEU A 126 -28.89 0.98 4.67
N ASP A 127 -28.56 0.85 5.95
CA ASP A 127 -29.47 1.03 7.07
C ASP A 127 -29.64 2.51 7.49
N ILE A 128 -28.86 3.43 6.91
CA ILE A 128 -28.99 4.88 7.20
C ILE A 128 -30.26 5.42 6.57
N ALA A 129 -31.12 6.05 7.37
CA ALA A 129 -32.41 6.57 6.92
C ALA A 129 -32.31 7.78 5.97
N SER A 130 -31.26 8.61 6.10
CA SER A 130 -31.05 9.80 5.28
C SER A 130 -30.26 9.48 4.02
N HIS A 131 -30.85 9.70 2.86
CA HIS A 131 -30.20 9.49 1.55
C HIS A 131 -28.96 10.41 1.37
N GLU A 132 -28.98 11.62 1.90
CA GLU A 132 -27.86 12.56 1.84
C GLU A 132 -26.64 12.05 2.64
N GLU A 133 -26.88 11.53 3.84
CA GLU A 133 -25.84 10.92 4.67
C GLU A 133 -25.29 9.61 4.06
N GLN A 134 -26.16 8.81 3.43
CA GLN A 134 -25.73 7.63 2.66
C GLN A 134 -24.75 8.04 1.56
N LEU A 135 -25.11 9.00 0.72
CA LEU A 135 -24.26 9.46 -0.39
C LEU A 135 -22.92 10.02 0.09
N LYS A 136 -22.93 10.79 1.18
CA LYS A 136 -21.71 11.32 1.79
C LYS A 136 -20.78 10.22 2.29
N SER A 137 -21.33 9.22 2.97
CA SER A 137 -20.59 8.05 3.45
C SER A 137 -20.03 7.22 2.31
N LEU A 138 -20.84 6.92 1.28
CA LEU A 138 -20.41 6.18 0.09
C LEU A 138 -19.30 6.91 -0.67
N ASN A 139 -19.40 8.22 -0.86
CA ASN A 139 -18.36 8.99 -1.54
C ASN A 139 -17.01 8.91 -0.80
N THR A 140 -17.06 8.91 0.54
CA THR A 140 -15.88 8.68 1.37
C THR A 140 -15.27 7.30 1.14
N CYS A 141 -16.09 6.25 1.10
CA CYS A 141 -15.65 4.87 0.85
C CYS A 141 -15.06 4.71 -0.54
N VAL A 142 -15.71 5.23 -1.57
CA VAL A 142 -15.24 5.17 -2.96
C VAL A 142 -13.85 5.80 -3.10
N SER A 143 -13.65 6.99 -2.53
CA SER A 143 -12.34 7.66 -2.58
C SER A 143 -11.24 6.81 -1.95
N HIS A 144 -11.52 6.14 -0.83
CA HIS A 144 -10.55 5.27 -0.19
C HIS A 144 -10.32 3.96 -0.98
N ILE A 145 -11.37 3.37 -1.56
CA ILE A 145 -11.22 2.21 -2.46
C ILE A 145 -10.34 2.59 -3.66
N CYS A 146 -10.51 3.77 -4.24
CA CYS A 146 -9.62 4.26 -5.30
C CYS A 146 -8.15 4.33 -4.83
N ALA A 147 -7.88 4.86 -3.63
CA ALA A 147 -6.53 4.89 -3.07
C ALA A 147 -5.96 3.48 -2.88
N VAL A 148 -6.75 2.54 -2.38
CA VAL A 148 -6.36 1.13 -2.25
C VAL A 148 -5.98 0.54 -3.62
N LEU A 149 -6.82 0.71 -4.63
CA LEU A 149 -6.58 0.19 -5.98
C LEU A 149 -5.31 0.80 -6.60
N LEU A 150 -5.06 2.10 -6.40
CA LEU A 150 -3.86 2.80 -6.89
C LEU A 150 -2.55 2.23 -6.32
N VAL A 151 -2.58 1.67 -5.12
CA VAL A 151 -1.41 1.02 -4.50
C VAL A 151 -1.32 -0.45 -4.90
N TYR A 152 -2.42 -1.19 -4.82
CA TYR A 152 -2.39 -2.65 -4.98
C TYR A 152 -2.28 -3.11 -6.43
N ILE A 153 -2.90 -2.40 -7.40
CA ILE A 153 -2.84 -2.80 -8.82
C ILE A 153 -1.40 -2.75 -9.36
N PRO A 154 -0.63 -1.64 -9.19
CA PRO A 154 0.76 -1.61 -9.64
C PRO A 154 1.64 -2.62 -8.92
N MET A 155 1.46 -2.82 -7.63
CA MET A 155 2.23 -3.76 -6.82
C MET A 155 2.02 -5.21 -7.29
N LEU A 156 0.77 -5.61 -7.49
CA LEU A 156 0.44 -6.93 -8.05
C LEU A 156 0.95 -7.08 -9.47
N GLY A 157 0.79 -6.05 -10.31
CA GLY A 157 1.27 -6.04 -11.68
C GLY A 157 2.77 -6.28 -11.78
N VAL A 158 3.57 -5.55 -10.99
CA VAL A 158 5.02 -5.75 -10.90
C VAL A 158 5.34 -7.16 -10.43
N SER A 159 4.66 -7.65 -9.38
CA SER A 159 4.92 -8.98 -8.82
C SER A 159 4.63 -10.11 -9.81
N ILE A 160 3.55 -10.00 -10.59
CA ILE A 160 3.14 -10.97 -11.59
C ILE A 160 4.09 -10.94 -12.80
N ILE A 161 4.34 -9.74 -13.35
CA ILE A 161 5.19 -9.59 -14.54
C ILE A 161 6.62 -10.08 -14.27
N HIS A 162 7.20 -9.79 -13.10
CA HIS A 162 8.54 -10.24 -12.77
C HIS A 162 8.67 -11.76 -12.62
N ARG A 163 7.59 -12.47 -12.24
CA ARG A 163 7.62 -13.92 -12.00
C ARG A 163 7.17 -14.73 -13.22
N PHE A 164 6.13 -14.26 -13.90
CA PHE A 164 5.47 -15.01 -14.99
C PHE A 164 5.71 -14.39 -16.37
N GLY A 165 6.21 -13.16 -16.43
CA GLY A 165 6.40 -12.39 -17.66
C GLY A 165 7.66 -12.74 -18.44
N LYS A 166 7.95 -14.03 -18.70
CA LYS A 166 9.14 -14.45 -19.47
C LYS A 166 9.21 -13.85 -20.89
N TYR A 167 8.07 -13.58 -21.49
CA TYR A 167 7.93 -13.05 -22.85
C TYR A 167 7.59 -11.56 -22.90
N VAL A 168 7.51 -10.92 -21.73
CA VAL A 168 7.16 -9.48 -21.64
C VAL A 168 8.41 -8.66 -21.99
N PRO A 169 8.30 -7.68 -22.89
CA PRO A 169 9.42 -6.79 -23.22
C PRO A 169 10.00 -6.09 -21.99
N PRO A 170 11.34 -5.90 -21.93
CA PRO A 170 12.00 -5.23 -20.80
C PRO A 170 11.42 -3.84 -20.48
N VAL A 171 10.98 -3.12 -21.51
CA VAL A 171 10.36 -1.79 -21.37
C VAL A 171 9.13 -1.82 -20.48
N ILE A 172 8.28 -2.86 -20.58
CA ILE A 172 7.09 -3.00 -19.75
C ILE A 172 7.47 -3.22 -18.27
N HIS A 173 8.52 -4.01 -18.01
CA HIS A 173 9.05 -4.20 -16.66
C HIS A 173 9.48 -2.87 -16.04
N ILE A 174 10.18 -2.04 -16.83
CA ILE A 174 10.64 -0.70 -16.41
C ILE A 174 9.46 0.21 -16.11
N ILE A 175 8.50 0.31 -17.04
CA ILE A 175 7.31 1.16 -16.88
C ILE A 175 6.51 0.75 -15.64
N MET A 176 6.24 -0.54 -15.47
CA MET A 176 5.48 -1.05 -14.32
C MET A 176 6.19 -0.79 -12.99
N GLY A 177 7.52 -0.86 -12.98
CA GLY A 177 8.30 -0.50 -11.79
C GLY A 177 8.20 0.99 -11.45
N TYR A 178 8.27 1.89 -12.45
CA TYR A 178 8.05 3.32 -12.22
C TYR A 178 6.62 3.63 -11.78
N VAL A 179 5.62 2.98 -12.37
CA VAL A 179 4.22 3.08 -11.96
C VAL A 179 4.08 2.69 -10.48
N TYR A 180 4.67 1.57 -10.07
CA TYR A 180 4.65 1.11 -8.68
C TYR A 180 5.34 2.08 -7.71
N LEU A 181 6.46 2.70 -8.12
CA LEU A 181 7.24 3.57 -7.24
C LEU A 181 6.71 5.00 -7.15
N LEU A 182 6.16 5.53 -8.25
CA LEU A 182 5.82 6.95 -8.35
C LEU A 182 4.33 7.23 -8.16
N ILE A 183 3.45 6.34 -8.62
CA ILE A 183 2.01 6.60 -8.58
C ILE A 183 1.47 6.69 -7.15
N PRO A 184 1.74 5.74 -6.23
CA PRO A 184 1.21 5.82 -4.88
C PRO A 184 1.62 7.09 -4.12
N PRO A 185 2.92 7.47 -4.02
CA PRO A 185 3.32 8.65 -3.26
C PRO A 185 2.84 9.98 -3.87
N VAL A 186 2.56 10.02 -5.18
CA VAL A 186 2.03 11.22 -5.85
C VAL A 186 0.51 11.31 -5.71
N LEU A 187 -0.21 10.22 -5.95
CA LEU A 187 -1.67 10.25 -5.99
C LEU A 187 -2.31 10.16 -4.61
N ASN A 188 -1.71 9.46 -3.64
CA ASN A 188 -2.26 9.38 -2.30
C ASN A 188 -2.47 10.75 -1.64
N PRO A 189 -1.49 11.68 -1.62
CA PRO A 189 -1.70 13.03 -1.09
C PRO A 189 -2.82 13.77 -1.81
N ILE A 190 -2.95 13.61 -3.13
CA ILE A 190 -3.99 14.25 -3.94
C ILE A 190 -5.37 13.72 -3.54
N VAL A 191 -5.53 12.40 -3.45
CA VAL A 191 -6.78 11.77 -3.02
C VAL A 191 -7.18 12.24 -1.61
N TYR A 192 -6.22 12.32 -0.68
CA TYR A 192 -6.46 12.82 0.67
C TYR A 192 -6.82 14.31 0.70
N CYS A 193 -6.15 15.14 -0.10
CA CYS A 193 -6.44 16.56 -0.20
C CYS A 193 -7.86 16.82 -0.73
N ILE A 194 -8.29 16.07 -1.76
CA ILE A 194 -9.64 16.20 -2.32
C ILE A 194 -10.69 15.80 -1.28
N LYS A 195 -10.41 14.76 -0.49
CA LYS A 195 -11.34 14.19 0.49
C LYS A 195 -11.48 15.05 1.74
N ASN A 196 -10.40 15.62 2.25
CA ASN A 196 -10.41 16.39 3.50
C ASN A 196 -10.63 17.88 3.20
N HIS A 197 -11.83 18.38 3.59
CA HIS A 197 -12.22 19.78 3.36
C HIS A 197 -11.26 20.78 4.03
N GLU A 198 -10.75 20.46 5.21
CA GLU A 198 -9.80 21.35 5.93
C GLU A 198 -8.46 21.43 5.20
N ILE A 199 -7.91 20.27 4.79
CA ILE A 199 -6.66 20.22 4.00
C ILE A 199 -6.84 20.95 2.67
N ARG A 200 -7.95 20.70 1.98
CA ARG A 200 -8.28 21.37 0.71
C ARG A 200 -8.35 22.88 0.88
N THR A 201 -9.02 23.34 1.91
CA THR A 201 -9.16 24.78 2.18
C THR A 201 -7.82 25.42 2.52
N HIS A 202 -6.97 24.75 3.30
CA HIS A 202 -5.62 25.22 3.61
C HIS A 202 -4.74 25.27 2.36
N VAL A 203 -4.73 24.23 1.53
CA VAL A 203 -3.97 24.19 0.28
C VAL A 203 -4.44 25.29 -0.68
N LEU A 204 -5.75 25.47 -0.86
CA LEU A 204 -6.29 26.53 -1.72
C LEU A 204 -5.91 27.94 -1.23
N ARG A 205 -5.86 28.17 0.07
CA ARG A 205 -5.40 29.45 0.64
C ARG A 205 -3.92 29.75 0.34
N LEU A 206 -3.08 28.72 0.22
CA LEU A 206 -1.66 28.91 -0.14
C LEU A 206 -1.48 29.39 -1.58
N PHE A 207 -2.42 29.06 -2.47
CA PHE A 207 -2.40 29.46 -3.89
C PHE A 207 -3.22 30.70 -4.19
N GLN A 208 -3.94 31.30 -3.21
CA GLN A 208 -4.59 32.59 -3.40
C GLN A 208 -3.54 33.69 -3.29
N PRO A 209 -3.34 34.52 -4.34
CA PRO A 209 -2.46 35.67 -4.23
C PRO A 209 -2.98 36.61 -3.16
N LYS A 210 -2.07 37.08 -2.28
CA LYS A 210 -2.36 38.13 -1.31
C LYS A 210 -2.62 39.45 -2.01
#